data_48694ee00c0d3f69cc30e6dee7cfc2b8
#
_entry.id   48694ee00c0d3f69cc30e6dee7cfc2b8
#
_cell.length_a   1.000
_cell.length_b   1.000
_cell.length_c   1.000
_cell.angle_alpha   90.00
_cell.angle_beta   90.00
_cell.angle_gamma   90.00
#
_symmetry.space_group_name_H-M   'P 1'
#
loop_
_entity.id
_entity.type
_entity.pdbx_description
1 polymer ?
#
loop_
_entity_poly.entity_id
_entity_poly.type
_entity_poly.pdbx_seq_one_letter_code
_entity_poly.pdbx_strand_id
1 'polypeptide(L)'
;MGLIRLQKILADAGIASRRASEQMILDGRVSVDGNQIFELGSKFDPEISKVEVDGEVISSKKSKIYLALNKPRGILSTLSDPEDRPHLGDLLQDRHERLFHVGRLDKESEGLLLLTNDGDLAHRATHPSFSLPKNYLLELRGMVSKEVVDAFRNGVELDDGMAKVDKLTVLPGQPGRTLFDVV
;
A
#
# COMPACT_ATOMS: atom_id res chain seq x y z
N MET A 1 -2.64 -9.70 -23.49
CA MET A 1 -1.84 -9.50 -22.26
C MET A 1 -0.83 -10.64 -22.15
N GLY A 2 0.25 -10.46 -21.39
CA GLY A 2 1.25 -11.52 -21.23
C GLY A 2 0.91 -12.45 -20.06
N LEU A 3 1.72 -13.49 -19.88
CA LEU A 3 1.60 -14.44 -18.78
C LEU A 3 1.76 -13.74 -17.41
N ILE A 4 0.78 -13.92 -16.56
CA ILE A 4 0.70 -13.33 -15.21
C ILE A 4 0.75 -14.45 -14.17
N ARG A 5 1.42 -14.23 -13.03
CA ARG A 5 1.45 -15.21 -11.93
C ARG A 5 0.04 -15.45 -11.39
N LEU A 6 -0.30 -16.72 -11.16
CA LEU A 6 -1.63 -17.13 -10.72
C LEU A 6 -2.11 -16.41 -9.46
N GLN A 7 -1.25 -16.24 -8.43
CA GLN A 7 -1.61 -15.48 -7.23
C GLN A 7 -1.90 -13.99 -7.52
N LYS A 8 -1.32 -13.41 -8.60
CA LYS A 8 -1.67 -12.05 -9.01
C LYS A 8 -3.05 -12.02 -9.67
N ILE A 9 -3.37 -13.01 -10.50
CA ILE A 9 -4.70 -13.15 -11.15
C ILE A 9 -5.80 -13.22 -10.07
N LEU A 10 -5.62 -14.07 -9.06
CA LEU A 10 -6.55 -14.22 -7.93
C LEU A 10 -6.71 -12.90 -7.14
N ALA A 11 -5.58 -12.21 -6.88
CA ALA A 11 -5.61 -10.94 -6.16
C ALA A 11 -6.27 -9.82 -6.96
N ASP A 12 -6.00 -9.72 -8.27
CA ASP A 12 -6.61 -8.74 -9.17
C ASP A 12 -8.12 -9.01 -9.36
N ALA A 13 -8.53 -10.28 -9.31
CA ALA A 13 -9.93 -10.69 -9.25
C ALA A 13 -10.60 -10.41 -7.89
N GLY A 14 -9.84 -9.96 -6.88
CA GLY A 14 -10.34 -9.62 -5.56
C GLY A 14 -10.73 -10.83 -4.70
N ILE A 15 -10.20 -12.01 -5.01
CA ILE A 15 -10.47 -13.24 -4.24
C ILE A 15 -9.75 -13.19 -2.88
N ALA A 16 -8.42 -12.94 -2.90
CA ALA A 16 -7.61 -12.90 -1.68
C ALA A 16 -6.38 -12.00 -1.85
N SER A 17 -5.57 -11.80 -0.80
CA SER A 17 -4.25 -11.18 -0.95
C SER A 17 -3.33 -12.12 -1.74
N ARG A 18 -2.23 -11.61 -2.32
CA ARG A 18 -1.26 -12.46 -3.03
C ARG A 18 -0.75 -13.61 -2.16
N ARG A 19 -0.43 -13.36 -0.88
CA ARG A 19 0.02 -14.39 0.07
C ARG A 19 -1.10 -15.39 0.39
N ALA A 20 -2.32 -14.91 0.64
CA ALA A 20 -3.45 -15.81 0.86
C ALA A 20 -3.81 -16.60 -0.40
N SER A 21 -3.64 -16.02 -1.59
CA SER A 21 -3.81 -16.73 -2.86
C SER A 21 -2.74 -17.81 -3.08
N GLU A 22 -1.50 -17.58 -2.65
CA GLU A 22 -0.45 -18.61 -2.64
C GLU A 22 -0.85 -19.79 -1.74
N GLN A 23 -1.41 -19.52 -0.56
CA GLN A 23 -1.89 -20.59 0.32
C GLN A 23 -3.06 -21.36 -0.32
N MET A 24 -4.02 -20.67 -0.95
CA MET A 24 -5.12 -21.34 -1.67
C MET A 24 -4.62 -22.24 -2.80
N ILE A 25 -3.54 -21.85 -3.50
CA ILE A 25 -2.91 -22.69 -4.53
C ILE A 25 -2.29 -23.92 -3.91
N LEU A 26 -1.53 -23.78 -2.81
CA LEU A 26 -0.93 -24.92 -2.08
C LEU A 26 -1.98 -25.88 -1.53
N ASP A 27 -3.12 -25.36 -1.08
CA ASP A 27 -4.25 -26.14 -0.56
C ASP A 27 -5.04 -26.86 -1.66
N GLY A 28 -4.66 -26.68 -2.95
CA GLY A 28 -5.33 -27.31 -4.10
C GLY A 28 -6.73 -26.75 -4.39
N ARG A 29 -7.04 -25.55 -3.93
CA ARG A 29 -8.35 -24.90 -4.13
C ARG A 29 -8.48 -24.21 -5.48
N VAL A 30 -7.39 -24.10 -6.25
CA VAL A 30 -7.32 -23.36 -7.50
C VAL A 30 -7.10 -24.32 -8.66
N SER A 31 -7.93 -24.22 -9.71
CA SER A 31 -7.73 -24.91 -10.98
C SER A 31 -7.66 -23.92 -12.14
N VAL A 32 -6.93 -24.32 -13.18
CA VAL A 32 -6.84 -23.57 -14.43
C VAL A 32 -7.08 -24.55 -15.59
N ASP A 33 -8.03 -24.19 -16.44
CA ASP A 33 -8.45 -25.02 -17.59
C ASP A 33 -8.76 -26.48 -17.20
N GLY A 34 -9.39 -26.65 -16.00
CA GLY A 34 -9.79 -27.94 -15.44
C GLY A 34 -8.68 -28.69 -14.71
N ASN A 35 -7.44 -28.19 -14.69
CA ASN A 35 -6.32 -28.82 -13.97
C ASN A 35 -6.05 -28.10 -12.63
N GLN A 36 -5.98 -28.88 -11.54
CA GLN A 36 -5.61 -28.37 -10.24
C GLN A 36 -4.15 -27.92 -10.22
N ILE A 37 -3.87 -26.72 -9.67
CA ILE A 37 -2.53 -26.13 -9.61
C ILE A 37 -2.07 -26.11 -8.15
N PHE A 38 -0.85 -26.61 -7.92
CA PHE A 38 -0.19 -26.62 -6.61
C PHE A 38 1.13 -25.85 -6.63
N GLU A 39 1.68 -25.59 -7.83
CA GLU A 39 2.99 -24.99 -8.00
C GLU A 39 2.90 -23.45 -7.88
N LEU A 40 3.64 -22.91 -6.91
CA LEU A 40 3.77 -21.44 -6.75
C LEU A 40 4.59 -20.84 -7.91
N GLY A 41 4.17 -19.66 -8.34
CA GLY A 41 4.85 -18.95 -9.42
C GLY A 41 4.36 -19.32 -10.82
N SER A 42 3.49 -20.32 -10.96
CA SER A 42 2.83 -20.67 -12.24
C SER A 42 2.19 -19.43 -12.87
N LYS A 43 2.30 -19.32 -14.19
CA LYS A 43 1.85 -18.15 -14.95
C LYS A 43 0.85 -18.55 -16.00
N PHE A 44 -0.23 -17.77 -16.13
CA PHE A 44 -1.29 -17.97 -17.08
C PHE A 44 -1.70 -16.65 -17.72
N ASP A 45 -2.33 -16.70 -18.89
CA ASP A 45 -2.94 -15.55 -19.52
C ASP A 45 -4.40 -15.44 -19.05
N PRO A 46 -4.77 -14.41 -18.27
CA PRO A 46 -6.12 -14.28 -17.70
C PRO A 46 -7.20 -13.97 -18.77
N GLU A 47 -6.83 -13.68 -20.00
CA GLU A 47 -7.80 -13.47 -21.10
C GLU A 47 -8.18 -14.78 -21.80
N ILE A 48 -7.34 -15.81 -21.67
CA ILE A 48 -7.51 -17.09 -22.36
C ILE A 48 -7.84 -18.21 -21.38
N SER A 49 -7.12 -18.24 -20.23
CA SER A 49 -7.24 -19.33 -19.26
C SER A 49 -8.45 -19.15 -18.36
N LYS A 50 -9.22 -20.22 -18.22
CA LYS A 50 -10.34 -20.31 -17.28
C LYS A 50 -9.80 -20.64 -15.89
N VAL A 51 -9.80 -19.65 -15.00
CA VAL A 51 -9.36 -19.84 -13.59
C VAL A 51 -10.58 -20.09 -12.71
N GLU A 52 -10.50 -21.11 -11.86
CA GLU A 52 -11.55 -21.47 -10.92
C GLU A 52 -10.99 -21.56 -9.50
N VAL A 53 -11.81 -21.19 -8.52
CA VAL A 53 -11.52 -21.31 -7.09
C VAL A 53 -12.67 -22.08 -6.47
N ASP A 54 -12.36 -23.20 -5.79
CA ASP A 54 -13.35 -24.11 -5.18
C ASP A 54 -14.45 -24.52 -6.19
N GLY A 55 -14.11 -24.65 -7.48
CA GLY A 55 -15.00 -25.01 -8.56
C GLY A 55 -15.80 -23.86 -9.17
N GLU A 56 -15.67 -22.65 -8.65
CA GLU A 56 -16.34 -21.44 -9.20
C GLU A 56 -15.39 -20.66 -10.12
N VAL A 57 -15.88 -20.32 -11.32
CA VAL A 57 -15.11 -19.52 -12.28
C VAL A 57 -14.97 -18.09 -11.78
N ILE A 58 -13.72 -17.62 -11.66
CA ILE A 58 -13.47 -16.24 -11.26
C ILE A 58 -13.46 -15.29 -12.48
N SER A 59 -14.04 -14.10 -12.31
CA SER A 59 -13.94 -13.03 -13.30
C SER A 59 -12.65 -12.24 -13.09
N SER A 60 -11.79 -12.22 -14.11
CA SER A 60 -10.57 -11.40 -14.10
C SER A 60 -10.83 -9.89 -14.26
N LYS A 61 -12.04 -9.50 -14.67
CA LYS A 61 -12.40 -8.11 -14.99
C LYS A 61 -13.24 -7.50 -13.88
N LYS A 62 -12.63 -6.95 -12.84
CA LYS A 62 -13.31 -6.04 -11.91
C LYS A 62 -13.01 -4.59 -12.27
N SER A 63 -14.00 -3.72 -12.10
CA SER A 63 -13.81 -2.27 -12.24
C SER A 63 -12.74 -1.79 -11.28
N LYS A 64 -11.84 -0.94 -11.76
CA LYS A 64 -10.83 -0.31 -10.93
C LYS A 64 -11.46 0.75 -10.04
N ILE A 65 -11.07 0.76 -8.78
CA ILE A 65 -11.57 1.67 -7.76
C ILE A 65 -10.40 2.48 -7.22
N TYR A 66 -10.60 3.77 -7.09
CA TYR A 66 -9.63 4.71 -6.54
C TYR A 66 -10.33 5.58 -5.51
N LEU A 67 -9.85 5.54 -4.27
CA LEU A 67 -10.37 6.34 -3.17
C LEU A 67 -9.25 7.18 -2.58
N ALA A 68 -9.55 8.44 -2.32
CA ALA A 68 -8.72 9.32 -1.52
C ALA A 68 -9.29 9.35 -0.09
N LEU A 69 -8.52 8.87 0.85
CA LEU A 69 -8.84 8.90 2.27
C LEU A 69 -8.00 9.98 2.94
N ASN A 70 -8.63 10.87 3.70
CA ASN A 70 -7.91 11.63 4.72
C ASN A 70 -7.78 10.73 5.96
N LYS A 71 -6.66 10.01 6.06
CA LYS A 71 -6.43 9.09 7.18
C LYS A 71 -6.34 9.89 8.48
N PRO A 72 -7.18 9.61 9.48
CA PRO A 72 -7.06 10.27 10.78
C PRO A 72 -5.88 9.72 11.58
N ARG A 73 -5.46 10.46 12.61
CA ARG A 73 -4.51 9.98 13.63
C ARG A 73 -5.10 8.82 14.43
N GLY A 74 -4.24 8.00 15.01
CA GLY A 74 -4.65 6.86 15.83
C GLY A 74 -5.01 5.60 15.05
N ILE A 75 -5.07 5.67 13.70
CA ILE A 75 -5.43 4.56 12.81
C ILE A 75 -4.18 3.96 12.19
N LEU A 76 -4.05 2.63 12.25
CA LEU A 76 -2.96 1.88 11.59
C LEU A 76 -3.21 1.76 10.08
N SER A 77 -2.15 1.91 9.29
CA SER A 77 -2.18 1.71 7.83
C SER A 77 -2.12 0.22 7.48
N THR A 78 -3.07 -0.57 7.96
CA THR A 78 -3.29 -1.99 7.65
C THR A 78 -4.78 -2.27 7.47
N LEU A 79 -5.12 -3.37 6.80
CA LEU A 79 -6.52 -3.80 6.61
C LEU A 79 -6.98 -4.80 7.69
N SER A 80 -6.04 -5.34 8.47
CA SER A 80 -6.33 -6.19 9.62
C SER A 80 -5.21 -6.03 10.64
N ASP A 81 -5.55 -6.19 11.91
CA ASP A 81 -4.57 -6.15 13.00
C ASP A 81 -4.87 -7.28 13.99
N PRO A 82 -3.88 -8.14 14.33
CA PRO A 82 -4.09 -9.26 15.25
C PRO A 82 -4.32 -8.82 16.71
N GLU A 83 -3.98 -7.59 17.06
CA GLU A 83 -4.16 -7.00 18.39
C GLU A 83 -5.43 -6.15 18.48
N ASP A 84 -6.29 -6.19 17.45
CA ASP A 84 -7.57 -5.46 17.39
C ASP A 84 -7.44 -3.94 17.64
N ARG A 85 -6.30 -3.37 17.23
CA ARG A 85 -6.08 -1.92 17.27
C ARG A 85 -6.81 -1.25 16.10
N PRO A 86 -7.30 0.00 16.28
CA PRO A 86 -7.96 0.74 15.18
C PRO A 86 -7.11 0.77 13.91
N HIS A 87 -7.68 0.38 12.78
CA HIS A 87 -6.98 0.24 11.52
C HIS A 87 -7.85 0.63 10.31
N LEU A 88 -7.27 0.71 9.12
CA LEU A 88 -7.99 1.09 7.89
C LEU A 88 -9.14 0.15 7.56
N GLY A 89 -9.04 -1.14 7.91
CA GLY A 89 -10.12 -2.10 7.69
C GLY A 89 -11.42 -1.69 8.36
N ASP A 90 -11.36 -1.06 9.54
CA ASP A 90 -12.55 -0.59 10.27
C ASP A 90 -13.31 0.49 9.49
N LEU A 91 -12.59 1.30 8.71
CA LEU A 91 -13.19 2.36 7.88
C LEU A 91 -13.78 1.82 6.57
N LEU A 92 -13.57 0.54 6.27
CA LEU A 92 -13.96 -0.10 5.01
C LEU A 92 -15.00 -1.23 5.21
N GLN A 93 -15.54 -1.42 6.41
CA GLN A 93 -16.43 -2.54 6.75
C GLN A 93 -17.68 -2.61 5.87
N ASP A 94 -18.21 -1.46 5.45
CA ASP A 94 -19.40 -1.38 4.59
C ASP A 94 -19.11 -1.61 3.10
N ARG A 95 -17.85 -1.92 2.74
CA ARG A 95 -17.45 -2.14 1.35
C ARG A 95 -17.29 -3.62 1.05
N HIS A 96 -17.90 -4.02 -0.06
CA HIS A 96 -17.79 -5.39 -0.58
C HIS A 96 -16.52 -5.59 -1.43
N GLU A 97 -15.95 -4.50 -1.96
CA GLU A 97 -14.78 -4.58 -2.80
C GLU A 97 -13.51 -4.68 -1.95
N ARG A 98 -12.65 -5.59 -2.33
CA ARG A 98 -11.34 -5.71 -1.70
C ARG A 98 -10.44 -4.57 -2.18
N LEU A 99 -10.14 -3.64 -1.28
CA LEU A 99 -9.21 -2.54 -1.49
C LEU A 99 -7.94 -2.75 -0.66
N PHE A 100 -6.86 -2.08 -1.04
CA PHE A 100 -5.62 -1.99 -0.27
C PHE A 100 -5.03 -0.59 -0.34
N HIS A 101 -4.23 -0.25 0.63
CA HIS A 101 -3.61 1.08 0.74
C HIS A 101 -2.39 1.22 -0.18
N VAL A 102 -2.19 2.41 -0.73
CA VAL A 102 -1.05 2.80 -1.57
C VAL A 102 -0.07 3.57 -0.71
N GLY A 103 0.98 2.90 -0.25
CA GLY A 103 1.88 3.43 0.76
C GLY A 103 1.28 3.35 2.16
N ARG A 104 1.95 3.98 3.11
CA ARG A 104 1.54 3.98 4.52
C ARG A 104 1.81 5.33 5.13
N LEU A 105 0.97 5.71 6.08
CA LEU A 105 1.22 6.75 7.07
C LEU A 105 1.30 6.09 8.44
N ASP A 106 2.14 6.60 9.30
CA ASP A 106 2.25 6.12 10.67
C ASP A 106 0.93 6.33 11.42
N LYS A 107 0.76 5.63 12.55
CA LYS A 107 -0.44 5.70 13.37
C LYS A 107 -0.79 7.14 13.75
N GLU A 108 0.23 7.91 14.16
CA GLU A 108 0.06 9.29 14.62
C GLU A 108 0.13 10.34 13.48
N SER A 109 0.39 9.88 12.24
CA SER A 109 0.32 10.73 11.05
C SER A 109 -1.10 10.77 10.48
N GLU A 110 -1.50 11.91 9.95
CA GLU A 110 -2.78 12.11 9.25
C GLU A 110 -2.55 12.64 7.84
N GLY A 111 -3.54 12.51 6.98
CA GLY A 111 -3.50 13.09 5.63
C GLY A 111 -3.85 12.10 4.53
N LEU A 112 -3.49 12.47 3.30
CA LEU A 112 -3.86 11.72 2.10
C LEU A 112 -3.26 10.32 2.08
N LEU A 113 -4.14 9.33 2.01
CA LEU A 113 -3.81 7.94 1.74
C LEU A 113 -4.72 7.41 0.64
N LEU A 114 -4.15 6.90 -0.43
CA LEU A 114 -4.94 6.29 -1.51
C LEU A 114 -5.26 4.84 -1.18
N LEU A 115 -6.50 4.44 -1.48
CA LEU A 115 -6.97 3.06 -1.42
C LEU A 115 -7.42 2.64 -2.82
N THR A 116 -7.08 1.43 -3.24
CA THR A 116 -7.40 0.94 -4.57
C THR A 116 -7.42 -0.58 -4.63
N ASN A 117 -8.01 -1.14 -5.68
CA ASN A 117 -7.83 -2.53 -6.12
C ASN A 117 -6.88 -2.63 -7.34
N ASP A 118 -6.25 -1.52 -7.76
CA ASP A 118 -5.30 -1.47 -8.84
C ASP A 118 -3.86 -1.67 -8.35
N GLY A 119 -3.37 -2.91 -8.44
CA GLY A 119 -2.01 -3.27 -8.01
C GLY A 119 -0.91 -2.61 -8.83
N ASP A 120 -1.17 -2.31 -10.09
CA ASP A 120 -0.16 -1.69 -10.97
C ASP A 120 -0.02 -0.19 -10.65
N LEU A 121 -1.13 0.51 -10.35
CA LEU A 121 -1.08 1.88 -9.81
C LEU A 121 -0.35 1.91 -8.47
N ALA A 122 -0.73 1.01 -7.54
CA ALA A 122 -0.10 0.96 -6.22
C ALA A 122 1.41 0.74 -6.32
N HIS A 123 1.84 -0.17 -7.20
CA HIS A 123 3.27 -0.42 -7.46
C HIS A 123 3.98 0.84 -7.97
N ARG A 124 3.42 1.52 -8.97
CA ARG A 124 4.00 2.76 -9.53
C ARG A 124 4.09 3.87 -8.49
N ALA A 125 3.09 3.98 -7.61
CA ALA A 125 3.06 5.03 -6.60
C ALA A 125 3.97 4.76 -5.39
N THR A 126 4.37 3.50 -5.15
CA THR A 126 5.11 3.14 -3.92
C THR A 126 6.51 2.62 -4.16
N HIS A 127 6.78 2.04 -5.33
CA HIS A 127 8.08 1.41 -5.57
C HIS A 127 9.17 2.48 -5.80
N PRO A 128 10.32 2.38 -5.14
CA PRO A 128 11.40 3.37 -5.19
C PRO A 128 11.88 3.71 -6.61
N SER A 129 11.85 2.75 -7.54
CA SER A 129 12.31 2.97 -8.93
C SER A 129 11.50 4.02 -9.71
N PHE A 130 10.29 4.37 -9.25
CA PHE A 130 9.48 5.42 -9.87
C PHE A 130 9.71 6.79 -9.26
N SER A 131 10.47 6.87 -8.15
CA SER A 131 10.89 8.13 -7.51
C SER A 131 9.76 9.16 -7.35
N LEU A 132 8.53 8.67 -7.04
CA LEU A 132 7.40 9.56 -6.85
C LEU A 132 7.59 10.38 -5.57
N PRO A 133 7.71 11.71 -5.65
CA PRO A 133 7.92 12.54 -4.47
C PRO A 133 6.69 12.52 -3.57
N LYS A 134 6.93 12.63 -2.26
CA LYS A 134 5.89 12.74 -1.23
C LYS A 134 6.13 14.00 -0.44
N ASN A 135 5.07 14.80 -0.29
CA ASN A 135 5.13 16.03 0.48
C ASN A 135 4.49 15.84 1.85
N TYR A 136 5.18 16.31 2.89
CA TYR A 136 4.75 16.24 4.27
C TYR A 136 4.84 17.60 4.94
N LEU A 137 3.81 17.95 5.71
CA LEU A 137 3.87 19.03 6.66
C LEU A 137 4.23 18.45 8.03
N LEU A 138 5.43 18.76 8.52
CA LEU A 138 5.91 18.31 9.83
C LEU A 138 5.78 19.44 10.85
N GLU A 139 5.20 19.13 12.01
CA GLU A 139 5.14 20.04 13.13
C GLU A 139 6.00 19.50 14.28
N LEU A 140 7.01 20.24 14.67
CA LEU A 140 7.89 19.93 15.79
C LEU A 140 7.61 20.87 16.97
N ARG A 141 7.66 20.33 18.19
CA ARG A 141 7.60 21.14 19.42
C ARG A 141 8.92 21.86 19.64
N GLY A 142 8.85 23.12 20.00
CA GLY A 142 10.01 23.96 20.27
C GLY A 142 10.52 24.71 19.02
N MET A 143 11.59 25.46 19.24
CA MET A 143 12.34 26.12 18.16
C MET A 143 13.44 25.19 17.69
N VAL A 144 13.49 24.95 16.41
CA VAL A 144 14.51 24.08 15.81
C VAL A 144 15.71 24.94 15.41
N SER A 145 16.89 24.52 15.83
CA SER A 145 18.13 25.23 15.52
C SER A 145 18.56 25.07 14.06
N LYS A 146 19.41 25.96 13.59
CA LYS A 146 19.94 25.92 12.23
C LYS A 146 20.69 24.63 11.96
N GLU A 147 21.42 24.11 12.92
CA GLU A 147 22.21 22.87 12.82
C GLU A 147 21.31 21.66 12.54
N VAL A 148 20.11 21.61 13.18
CA VAL A 148 19.12 20.56 12.95
C VAL A 148 18.54 20.68 11.54
N VAL A 149 18.21 21.89 11.07
CA VAL A 149 17.73 22.14 9.70
C VAL A 149 18.78 21.72 8.67
N ASP A 150 20.04 22.06 8.91
CA ASP A 150 21.15 21.70 8.02
C ASP A 150 21.40 20.17 8.02
N ALA A 151 21.25 19.50 9.17
CA ALA A 151 21.33 18.05 9.27
C ALA A 151 20.24 17.36 8.40
N PHE A 152 18.99 17.81 8.50
CA PHE A 152 17.90 17.29 7.63
C PHE A 152 18.20 17.47 6.13
N ARG A 153 18.78 18.59 5.73
CA ARG A 153 19.16 18.87 4.33
C ARG A 153 20.34 18.03 3.84
N ASN A 154 21.31 17.83 4.71
CA ASN A 154 22.54 17.08 4.38
C ASN A 154 22.33 15.56 4.45
N GLY A 155 21.34 15.12 5.20
CA GLY A 155 21.05 13.74 5.53
C GLY A 155 21.45 13.38 6.96
N VAL A 156 20.69 12.47 7.54
CA VAL A 156 20.90 11.94 8.89
C VAL A 156 21.12 10.43 8.76
N GLU A 157 22.17 9.93 9.39
CA GLU A 157 22.44 8.50 9.45
C GLU A 157 21.48 7.84 10.45
N LEU A 158 20.74 6.85 9.98
CA LEU A 158 19.86 6.00 10.76
C LEU A 158 20.39 4.56 10.76
N ASP A 159 19.85 3.71 11.64
CA ASP A 159 20.28 2.31 11.76
C ASP A 159 20.15 1.51 10.44
N ASP A 160 19.22 1.90 9.58
CA ASP A 160 18.92 1.28 8.29
C ASP A 160 19.48 2.04 7.08
N GLY A 161 20.21 3.13 7.30
CA GLY A 161 20.91 3.90 6.26
C GLY A 161 20.75 5.41 6.35
N MET A 162 21.25 6.10 5.32
CA MET A 162 21.18 7.56 5.25
C MET A 162 19.79 8.04 4.87
N ALA A 163 19.10 8.74 5.77
CA ALA A 163 17.86 9.44 5.50
C ALA A 163 18.13 10.87 5.03
N LYS A 164 17.61 11.23 3.86
CA LYS A 164 17.74 12.56 3.28
C LYS A 164 16.42 13.00 2.68
N VAL A 165 16.12 14.29 2.81
CA VAL A 165 14.97 14.92 2.17
C VAL A 165 15.40 15.63 0.89
N ASP A 166 14.55 15.61 -0.15
CA ASP A 166 14.83 16.28 -1.41
C ASP A 166 14.71 17.80 -1.27
N LYS A 167 13.75 18.25 -0.46
CA LYS A 167 13.51 19.67 -0.18
C LYS A 167 13.00 19.84 1.24
N LEU A 168 13.48 20.89 1.91
CA LEU A 168 13.00 21.31 3.23
C LEU A 168 12.85 22.82 3.26
N THR A 169 11.64 23.27 3.58
CA THR A 169 11.30 24.68 3.78
C THR A 169 10.77 24.89 5.20
N VAL A 170 11.37 25.81 5.93
CA VAL A 170 10.84 26.21 7.24
C VAL A 170 9.68 27.18 7.02
N LEU A 171 8.53 26.86 7.57
CA LEU A 171 7.32 27.68 7.48
C LEU A 171 7.10 28.46 8.77
N PRO A 172 6.36 29.60 8.71
CA PRO A 172 5.91 30.30 9.89
C PRO A 172 5.08 29.35 10.78
N GLY A 173 5.50 29.17 12.03
CA GLY A 173 4.82 28.31 13.00
C GLY A 173 4.11 29.15 14.08
N GLN A 174 3.36 28.46 14.94
CA GLN A 174 2.81 29.01 16.17
C GLN A 174 3.92 29.16 17.22
N PRO A 175 3.77 30.05 18.22
CA PRO A 175 4.72 30.16 19.32
C PRO A 175 5.03 28.80 19.96
N GLY A 176 6.32 28.45 20.07
CA GLY A 176 6.78 27.18 20.62
C GLY A 176 6.65 25.97 19.69
N ARG A 177 6.41 26.19 18.39
CA ARG A 177 6.36 25.15 17.36
C ARG A 177 7.10 25.59 16.10
N THR A 178 7.72 24.62 15.44
CA THR A 178 8.35 24.82 14.12
C THR A 178 7.65 23.94 13.09
N LEU A 179 7.27 24.54 11.97
CA LEU A 179 6.65 23.85 10.84
C LEU A 179 7.66 23.68 9.70
N PHE A 180 7.65 22.52 9.09
CA PHE A 180 8.44 22.21 7.90
C PHE A 180 7.54 21.69 6.79
N ASP A 181 7.74 22.20 5.60
CA ASP A 181 7.30 21.59 4.34
C ASP A 181 8.46 20.77 3.80
N VAL A 182 8.26 19.46 3.68
CA VAL A 182 9.30 18.46 3.37
C VAL A 182 8.86 17.63 2.18
N VAL A 183 9.74 17.47 1.23
CA VAL A 183 9.57 16.59 0.08
C VAL A 183 10.62 15.49 0.11
#